data_77421b0923f1a60be92ac847f84fb6d6
#
_entry.id   77421b0923f1a60be92ac847f84fb6d6
#
_cell.length_a   1.000
_cell.length_b   1.000
_cell.length_c   1.000
_cell.angle_alpha   90.00
_cell.angle_beta   90.00
_cell.angle_gamma   90.00
#
_symmetry.space_group_name_H-M   'P 1'
#
loop_
_entity.id
_entity.type
_entity.pdbx_description
1 polymer ?
#
loop_
_entity_poly.entity_id
_entity_poly.type
_entity_poly.pdbx_seq_one_letter_code
_entity_poly.pdbx_strand_id
1 'polypeptide(L)'
;MFQFGHNDQKLAHLQAQTGYKENLMNYVNEIRGLCGVPILVTPLARNTWKDDGTYNDLLAEHAQAVFEVGEETGVPVIDLHKYAADLIKKNGKEASRVYFHPGDMTHTNEYGSFLFAHFIARELSKLDPLTFAIDVQDEEDFTPDEHTAILTGTSTAAGRKDEQKEVFDAMERAGDNLVEAVEKAKKEAEMMK
;
A
#
# COMPACT_ATOMS: atom_id res chain seq x y z
N MET A 1 8.34 6.28 -5.85
CA MET A 1 8.11 5.29 -4.78
C MET A 1 6.96 4.36 -5.18
N PHE A 2 7.09 3.06 -4.96
CA PHE A 2 6.03 2.09 -5.27
C PHE A 2 6.03 0.91 -4.30
N GLN A 3 4.83 0.37 -4.06
CA GLN A 3 4.53 -0.72 -3.16
C GLN A 3 3.49 -1.64 -3.81
N PHE A 4 3.80 -2.92 -3.90
CA PHE A 4 2.93 -3.97 -4.42
C PHE A 4 2.97 -5.19 -3.49
N GLY A 5 2.23 -6.27 -3.81
CA GLY A 5 2.29 -7.55 -3.11
C GLY A 5 0.92 -8.11 -2.68
N HIS A 6 -0.02 -7.23 -2.29
CA HIS A 6 -1.31 -7.67 -1.72
C HIS A 6 -2.18 -8.47 -2.68
N ASN A 7 -2.20 -8.10 -3.95
CA ASN A 7 -2.91 -8.83 -4.99
C ASN A 7 -2.02 -9.88 -5.65
N ASP A 8 -0.73 -9.57 -5.77
CA ASP A 8 0.28 -10.43 -6.41
C ASP A 8 0.34 -11.79 -5.74
N GLN A 9 0.34 -11.86 -4.41
CA GLN A 9 0.36 -13.11 -3.66
C GLN A 9 -0.78 -14.10 -3.99
N LYS A 10 -1.88 -13.61 -4.57
CA LYS A 10 -3.04 -14.41 -4.96
C LYS A 10 -2.89 -15.02 -6.35
N LEU A 11 -1.91 -14.59 -7.12
CA LEU A 11 -1.71 -14.91 -8.52
C LEU A 11 -0.54 -15.89 -8.69
N ALA A 12 -0.81 -17.05 -9.27
CA ALA A 12 0.19 -18.12 -9.40
C ALA A 12 1.43 -17.71 -10.22
N HIS A 13 1.28 -16.76 -11.16
CA HIS A 13 2.39 -16.24 -11.97
C HIS A 13 3.15 -15.08 -11.31
N LEU A 14 2.70 -14.58 -10.16
CA LEU A 14 3.33 -13.50 -9.39
C LEU A 14 3.81 -13.98 -8.01
N GLN A 15 4.35 -15.20 -7.97
CA GLN A 15 5.03 -15.68 -6.76
C GLN A 15 6.23 -14.80 -6.44
N ALA A 16 6.53 -14.65 -5.15
CA ALA A 16 7.51 -13.70 -4.63
C ALA A 16 8.87 -13.77 -5.34
N GLN A 17 9.39 -14.98 -5.51
CA GLN A 17 10.73 -15.23 -6.06
C GLN A 17 10.78 -15.38 -7.60
N THR A 18 9.64 -15.18 -8.28
CA THR A 18 9.54 -15.31 -9.74
C THR A 18 8.93 -14.04 -10.33
N GLY A 19 7.72 -14.10 -10.86
CA GLY A 19 7.10 -12.98 -11.57
C GLY A 19 6.97 -11.70 -10.79
N TYR A 20 6.76 -11.76 -9.46
CA TYR A 20 6.72 -10.55 -8.63
C TYR A 20 8.07 -9.84 -8.58
N LYS A 21 9.15 -10.57 -8.27
CA LYS A 21 10.52 -10.05 -8.25
C LYS A 21 10.93 -9.51 -9.62
N GLU A 22 10.64 -10.25 -10.70
CA GLU A 22 10.90 -9.82 -12.08
C GLU A 22 10.19 -8.50 -12.41
N ASN A 23 8.91 -8.36 -12.05
CA ASN A 23 8.18 -7.13 -12.27
C ASN A 23 8.77 -5.94 -11.49
N LEU A 24 9.18 -6.13 -10.24
CA LEU A 24 9.85 -5.07 -9.48
C LEU A 24 11.15 -4.62 -10.15
N MET A 25 11.96 -5.56 -10.63
CA MET A 25 13.19 -5.27 -11.40
C MET A 25 12.88 -4.45 -12.65
N ASN A 26 11.81 -4.82 -13.39
CA ASN A 26 11.39 -4.13 -14.58
C ASN A 26 10.96 -2.69 -14.26
N TYR A 27 10.18 -2.45 -13.21
CA TYR A 27 9.78 -1.11 -12.76
C TYR A 27 10.99 -0.25 -12.35
N VAL A 28 11.95 -0.82 -11.62
CA VAL A 28 13.19 -0.12 -11.26
C VAL A 28 13.94 0.34 -12.51
N ASN A 29 14.10 -0.55 -13.49
CA ASN A 29 14.81 -0.25 -14.73
C ASN A 29 14.06 0.79 -15.58
N GLU A 30 12.74 0.69 -15.68
CA GLU A 30 11.91 1.64 -16.42
C GLU A 30 12.02 3.05 -15.82
N ILE A 31 11.87 3.19 -14.48
CA ILE A 31 11.97 4.48 -13.80
C ILE A 31 13.37 5.08 -13.99
N ARG A 32 14.43 4.29 -13.91
CA ARG A 32 15.79 4.74 -14.16
C ARG A 32 15.99 5.17 -15.61
N GLY A 33 15.39 4.45 -16.55
CA GLY A 33 15.40 4.82 -17.98
C GLY A 33 14.73 6.17 -18.25
N LEU A 34 13.80 6.59 -17.40
CA LEU A 34 13.14 7.89 -17.40
C LEU A 34 13.86 8.94 -16.53
N CYS A 35 15.11 8.69 -16.11
CA CYS A 35 15.89 9.53 -15.21
C CYS A 35 15.23 9.75 -13.84
N GLY A 36 14.32 8.87 -13.43
CA GLY A 36 13.70 8.89 -12.11
C GLY A 36 14.54 8.15 -11.06
N VAL A 37 14.30 8.47 -9.79
CA VAL A 37 14.90 7.80 -8.64
C VAL A 37 13.86 6.84 -8.03
N PRO A 38 13.96 5.52 -8.26
CA PRO A 38 13.04 4.56 -7.68
C PRO A 38 13.31 4.38 -6.18
N ILE A 39 12.24 4.23 -5.40
CA ILE A 39 12.26 3.83 -3.99
C ILE A 39 11.23 2.72 -3.83
N LEU A 40 11.65 1.60 -3.27
CA LEU A 40 10.78 0.46 -2.99
C LEU A 40 10.20 0.56 -1.58
N VAL A 41 8.96 0.10 -1.43
CA VAL A 41 8.32 -0.05 -0.11
C VAL A 41 7.82 -1.47 0.00
N THR A 42 8.16 -2.16 1.10
CA THR A 42 7.64 -3.50 1.35
C THR A 42 6.11 -3.48 1.55
N PRO A 43 5.38 -4.54 1.16
CA PRO A 43 3.92 -4.58 1.30
C PRO A 43 3.49 -4.44 2.77
N LEU A 44 2.46 -3.66 3.04
CA LEU A 44 1.89 -3.48 4.37
C LEU A 44 1.44 -4.83 4.93
N ALA A 45 1.83 -5.16 6.16
CA ALA A 45 1.40 -6.39 6.83
C ALA A 45 -0.11 -6.38 7.11
N ARG A 46 -0.75 -7.54 6.99
CA ARG A 46 -2.18 -7.72 7.28
C ARG A 46 -2.41 -8.12 8.73
N ASN A 47 -3.55 -7.76 9.30
CA ASN A 47 -3.96 -8.23 10.61
C ASN A 47 -4.57 -9.64 10.54
N THR A 48 -3.79 -10.60 10.06
CA THR A 48 -4.21 -12.00 9.88
C THR A 48 -3.60 -12.92 10.91
N TRP A 49 -4.40 -13.85 11.42
CA TRP A 49 -4.04 -14.74 12.52
C TRP A 49 -4.57 -16.15 12.25
N LYS A 50 -3.83 -17.15 12.69
CA LYS A 50 -4.25 -18.54 12.64
C LYS A 50 -5.24 -18.86 13.77
N ASP A 51 -5.91 -20.00 13.69
CA ASP A 51 -6.89 -20.45 14.69
C ASP A 51 -6.26 -20.69 16.07
N ASP A 52 -4.97 -21.01 16.10
CA ASP A 52 -4.17 -21.18 17.34
C ASP A 52 -3.75 -19.86 17.98
N GLY A 53 -4.14 -18.72 17.41
CA GLY A 53 -3.80 -17.39 17.90
C GLY A 53 -2.40 -16.89 17.49
N THR A 54 -1.67 -17.62 16.65
CA THR A 54 -0.40 -17.15 16.11
C THR A 54 -0.61 -16.19 14.94
N TYR A 55 0.27 -15.19 14.83
CA TYR A 55 0.25 -14.26 13.70
C TYR A 55 0.52 -15.01 12.38
N ASN A 56 -0.30 -14.73 11.37
CA ASN A 56 -0.19 -15.35 10.06
C ASN A 56 0.33 -14.32 9.04
N ASP A 57 1.64 -14.34 8.81
CA ASP A 57 2.29 -13.41 7.90
C ASP A 57 2.16 -13.88 6.45
N LEU A 58 1.16 -13.38 5.76
CA LEU A 58 0.87 -13.75 4.36
C LEU A 58 1.77 -13.06 3.34
N LEU A 59 2.53 -12.04 3.73
CA LEU A 59 3.30 -11.19 2.81
C LEU A 59 4.80 -11.23 3.07
N ALA A 60 5.27 -12.06 4.02
CA ALA A 60 6.68 -12.15 4.39
C ALA A 60 7.59 -12.44 3.18
N GLU A 61 7.22 -13.39 2.33
CA GLU A 61 8.00 -13.75 1.14
C GLU A 61 8.06 -12.62 0.11
N HIS A 62 6.94 -11.89 -0.07
CA HIS A 62 6.90 -10.72 -0.96
C HIS A 62 7.71 -9.55 -0.40
N ALA A 63 7.69 -9.33 0.92
CA ALA A 63 8.54 -8.35 1.56
C ALA A 63 10.03 -8.68 1.40
N GLN A 64 10.40 -9.94 1.56
CA GLN A 64 11.76 -10.42 1.34
C GLN A 64 12.21 -10.18 -0.11
N ALA A 65 11.36 -10.47 -1.09
CA ALA A 65 11.69 -10.23 -2.52
C ALA A 65 11.93 -8.75 -2.81
N VAL A 66 11.22 -7.82 -2.15
CA VAL A 66 11.48 -6.37 -2.26
C VAL A 66 12.90 -6.02 -1.79
N PHE A 67 13.36 -6.59 -0.66
CA PHE A 67 14.72 -6.38 -0.18
C PHE A 67 15.76 -6.91 -1.15
N GLU A 68 15.56 -8.10 -1.68
CA GLU A 68 16.48 -8.70 -2.65
C GLU A 68 16.60 -7.82 -3.90
N VAL A 69 15.50 -7.28 -4.43
CA VAL A 69 15.54 -6.32 -5.53
C VAL A 69 16.27 -5.05 -5.13
N GLY A 70 16.06 -4.55 -3.92
CA GLY A 70 16.78 -3.40 -3.38
C GLY A 70 18.29 -3.63 -3.33
N GLU A 71 18.73 -4.79 -2.84
CA GLU A 71 20.15 -5.19 -2.79
C GLU A 71 20.75 -5.36 -4.18
N GLU A 72 20.07 -6.07 -5.08
CA GLU A 72 20.52 -6.30 -6.45
C GLU A 72 20.64 -5.03 -7.28
N THR A 73 19.77 -4.07 -7.04
CA THR A 73 19.71 -2.83 -7.83
C THR A 73 20.35 -1.62 -7.15
N GLY A 74 20.65 -1.70 -5.85
CA GLY A 74 21.10 -0.56 -5.06
C GLY A 74 20.00 0.50 -4.86
N VAL A 75 18.72 0.12 -4.93
CA VAL A 75 17.56 0.98 -4.72
C VAL A 75 17.19 1.00 -3.24
N PRO A 76 16.93 2.17 -2.63
CA PRO A 76 16.49 2.24 -1.25
C PRO A 76 15.17 1.48 -1.03
N VAL A 77 15.08 0.80 0.11
CA VAL A 77 13.88 0.08 0.54
C VAL A 77 13.37 0.62 1.87
N ILE A 78 12.10 0.95 1.94
CA ILE A 78 11.40 1.31 3.18
C ILE A 78 10.66 0.07 3.69
N ASP A 79 11.00 -0.39 4.89
CA ASP A 79 10.43 -1.61 5.49
C ASP A 79 9.12 -1.34 6.24
N LEU A 80 8.09 -1.01 5.49
CA LEU A 80 6.74 -0.83 6.03
C LEU A 80 6.16 -2.15 6.56
N HIS A 81 6.54 -3.28 5.95
CA HIS A 81 6.07 -4.61 6.37
C HIS A 81 6.46 -4.92 7.81
N LYS A 82 7.74 -4.80 8.11
CA LYS A 82 8.25 -5.05 9.46
C LYS A 82 7.63 -4.11 10.49
N TYR A 83 7.56 -2.82 10.19
CA TYR A 83 6.94 -1.84 11.08
C TYR A 83 5.50 -2.21 11.41
N ALA A 84 4.67 -2.50 10.41
CA ALA A 84 3.28 -2.87 10.60
C ALA A 84 3.13 -4.23 11.29
N ALA A 85 3.91 -5.24 10.91
CA ALA A 85 3.87 -6.57 11.51
C ALA A 85 4.24 -6.54 12.99
N ASP A 86 5.28 -5.78 13.37
CA ASP A 86 5.70 -5.63 14.76
C ASP A 86 4.63 -4.92 15.59
N LEU A 87 4.00 -3.88 15.04
CA LEU A 87 2.90 -3.16 15.67
C LEU A 87 1.68 -4.09 15.91
N ILE A 88 1.29 -4.85 14.88
CA ILE A 88 0.17 -5.79 14.93
C ILE A 88 0.46 -6.92 15.95
N LYS A 89 1.67 -7.49 15.94
CA LYS A 89 2.07 -8.53 16.90
C LYS A 89 2.07 -8.02 18.34
N LYS A 90 2.57 -6.80 18.55
CA LYS A 90 2.62 -6.15 19.86
C LYS A 90 1.22 -5.92 20.45
N ASN A 91 0.30 -5.45 19.63
CA ASN A 91 -1.06 -5.10 20.08
C ASN A 91 -2.01 -6.31 20.10
N GLY A 92 -1.73 -7.34 19.29
CA GLY A 92 -2.58 -8.50 19.14
C GLY A 92 -3.77 -8.24 18.18
N LYS A 93 -4.49 -9.32 17.88
CA LYS A 93 -5.55 -9.36 16.86
C LYS A 93 -6.62 -8.29 17.01
N GLU A 94 -7.21 -8.21 18.22
CA GLU A 94 -8.38 -7.36 18.44
C GLU A 94 -8.02 -5.88 18.50
N ALA A 95 -6.95 -5.52 19.25
CA ALA A 95 -6.52 -4.13 19.36
C ALA A 95 -5.99 -3.58 18.02
N SER A 96 -5.39 -4.43 17.17
CA SER A 96 -4.90 -4.01 15.86
C SER A 96 -6.01 -3.70 14.84
N ARG A 97 -7.27 -4.03 15.13
CA ARG A 97 -8.41 -3.65 14.28
C ARG A 97 -8.58 -2.13 14.16
N VAL A 98 -8.05 -1.38 15.11
CA VAL A 98 -8.07 0.09 15.09
C VAL A 98 -7.41 0.70 13.86
N TYR A 99 -6.51 -0.03 13.21
CA TYR A 99 -5.78 0.45 12.01
C TYR A 99 -6.49 0.14 10.69
N PHE A 100 -7.54 -0.68 10.71
CA PHE A 100 -8.19 -1.21 9.51
C PHE A 100 -9.67 -0.84 9.48
N HIS A 101 -10.27 -0.91 8.29
CA HIS A 101 -11.72 -0.74 8.17
C HIS A 101 -12.47 -1.82 8.95
N PRO A 102 -13.66 -1.51 9.48
CA PRO A 102 -14.47 -2.50 10.21
C PRO A 102 -14.72 -3.76 9.38
N GLY A 103 -14.32 -4.91 9.92
CA GLY A 103 -14.46 -6.20 9.23
C GLY A 103 -13.38 -6.50 8.18
N ASP A 104 -12.45 -5.59 7.96
CA ASP A 104 -11.32 -5.77 7.04
C ASP A 104 -10.01 -5.97 7.82
N MET A 105 -9.13 -6.79 7.28
CA MET A 105 -7.81 -7.09 7.87
C MET A 105 -6.66 -6.60 6.98
N THR A 106 -6.99 -5.88 5.90
CA THR A 106 -6.03 -5.49 4.85
C THR A 106 -6.06 -4.00 4.56
N HIS A 107 -7.26 -3.42 4.36
CA HIS A 107 -7.41 -2.02 3.99
C HIS A 107 -7.44 -1.15 5.23
N THR A 108 -6.54 -0.18 5.26
CA THR A 108 -6.41 0.74 6.38
C THR A 108 -7.56 1.74 6.41
N ASN A 109 -8.00 2.10 7.61
CA ASN A 109 -8.85 3.26 7.83
C ASN A 109 -8.02 4.56 7.87
N GLU A 110 -8.64 5.69 8.18
CA GLU A 110 -7.97 6.99 8.25
C GLU A 110 -6.80 6.99 9.25
N TYR A 111 -7.00 6.40 10.43
CA TYR A 111 -5.96 6.33 11.47
C TYR A 111 -4.78 5.45 11.04
N GLY A 112 -5.06 4.25 10.55
CA GLY A 112 -3.99 3.37 10.05
C GLY A 112 -3.26 4.00 8.87
N SER A 113 -3.98 4.65 7.96
CA SER A 113 -3.38 5.34 6.82
C SER A 113 -2.45 6.48 7.25
N PHE A 114 -2.87 7.29 8.23
CA PHE A 114 -2.03 8.34 8.80
C PHE A 114 -0.76 7.75 9.43
N LEU A 115 -0.91 6.76 10.30
CA LEU A 115 0.20 6.15 11.03
C LEU A 115 1.26 5.54 10.09
N PHE A 116 0.81 4.80 9.08
CA PHE A 116 1.71 4.16 8.13
C PHE A 116 2.34 5.16 7.15
N ALA A 117 1.60 6.20 6.74
CA ALA A 117 2.13 7.28 5.93
C ALA A 117 3.18 8.10 6.70
N HIS A 118 2.94 8.37 7.98
CA HIS A 118 3.88 9.04 8.86
C HIS A 118 5.19 8.24 9.00
N PHE A 119 5.10 6.92 9.18
CA PHE A 119 6.29 6.06 9.17
C PHE A 119 7.07 6.18 7.86
N ILE A 120 6.39 6.09 6.70
CA ILE A 120 7.03 6.22 5.39
C ILE A 120 7.70 7.59 5.23
N ALA A 121 7.03 8.67 5.63
CA ALA A 121 7.58 10.02 5.56
C ALA A 121 8.87 10.17 6.39
N ARG A 122 8.88 9.62 7.60
CA ARG A 122 10.08 9.57 8.47
C ARG A 122 11.22 8.78 7.84
N GLU A 123 10.93 7.64 7.23
CA GLU A 123 11.98 6.84 6.57
C GLU A 123 12.50 7.56 5.30
N LEU A 124 11.63 8.20 4.52
CA LEU A 124 12.02 9.01 3.38
C LEU A 124 12.97 10.14 3.77
N SER A 125 12.68 10.86 4.85
CA SER A 125 13.51 11.98 5.31
C SER A 125 14.93 11.55 5.73
N LYS A 126 15.14 10.26 6.02
CA LYS A 126 16.47 9.72 6.35
C LYS A 126 17.29 9.36 5.12
N LEU A 127 16.66 9.11 3.97
CA LEU A 127 17.35 8.68 2.76
C LEU A 127 18.19 9.80 2.14
N ASP A 128 17.61 10.97 2.00
CA ASP A 128 18.32 12.18 1.55
C ASP A 128 17.58 13.42 2.04
N PRO A 129 18.06 14.06 3.12
CA PRO A 129 17.40 15.24 3.71
C PRO A 129 17.31 16.45 2.76
N LEU A 130 18.16 16.51 1.70
CA LEU A 130 18.13 17.60 0.74
C LEU A 130 17.11 17.37 -0.38
N THR A 131 16.94 16.11 -0.78
CA THR A 131 15.97 15.72 -1.83
C THR A 131 14.56 15.56 -1.26
N PHE A 132 14.44 15.07 -0.03
CA PHE A 132 13.17 14.83 0.65
C PHE A 132 13.02 15.74 1.87
N ALA A 133 12.99 17.07 1.64
CA ALA A 133 12.61 18.03 2.68
C ALA A 133 11.11 17.86 3.01
N ILE A 134 10.81 16.79 3.73
CA ILE A 134 9.45 16.48 4.19
C ILE A 134 9.31 17.04 5.60
N ASP A 135 8.38 17.96 5.77
CA ASP A 135 7.94 18.39 7.10
C ASP A 135 7.03 17.29 7.67
N VAL A 136 7.62 16.48 8.54
CA VAL A 136 6.89 15.38 9.20
C VAL A 136 6.24 15.95 10.43
N GLN A 137 4.92 16.10 10.40
CA GLN A 137 4.14 16.51 11.58
C GLN A 137 4.27 15.45 12.69
N ASP A 138 4.27 15.91 13.95
CA ASP A 138 4.38 15.01 15.09
C ASP A 138 3.14 14.11 15.22
N GLU A 139 3.35 12.86 15.66
CA GLU A 139 2.27 11.88 15.87
C GLU A 139 1.21 12.37 16.88
N GLU A 140 1.56 13.33 17.73
CA GLU A 140 0.69 13.91 18.77
C GLU A 140 -0.48 14.73 18.19
N ASP A 141 -0.40 15.17 16.92
CA ASP A 141 -1.47 15.92 16.25
C ASP A 141 -2.68 15.03 15.88
N PHE A 142 -2.54 13.72 16.06
CA PHE A 142 -3.57 12.75 15.73
C PHE A 142 -4.12 12.07 16.98
N THR A 143 -5.25 12.56 17.50
CA THR A 143 -5.86 12.00 18.71
C THR A 143 -6.68 10.75 18.39
N PRO A 144 -6.36 9.58 19.01
CA PRO A 144 -7.14 8.35 18.83
C PRO A 144 -8.63 8.49 19.17
N ASP A 145 -9.00 9.47 19.99
CA ASP A 145 -10.37 9.68 20.44
C ASP A 145 -11.32 10.12 19.32
N GLU A 146 -10.84 10.90 18.37
CA GLU A 146 -11.62 11.27 17.17
C GLU A 146 -11.90 10.04 16.30
N HIS A 147 -10.94 9.11 16.22
CA HIS A 147 -11.08 7.87 15.47
C HIS A 147 -11.89 6.81 16.17
N THR A 148 -11.82 6.72 17.48
CA THR A 148 -12.68 5.82 18.27
C THR A 148 -14.15 6.16 18.04
N ALA A 149 -14.49 7.44 17.93
CA ALA A 149 -15.85 7.89 17.60
C ALA A 149 -16.28 7.45 16.19
N ILE A 150 -15.36 7.47 15.21
CA ILE A 150 -15.62 6.98 13.85
C ILE A 150 -15.79 5.46 13.83
N LEU A 151 -14.96 4.71 14.57
CA LEU A 151 -14.97 3.26 14.63
C LEU A 151 -16.17 2.70 15.41
N THR A 152 -16.69 3.43 16.41
CA THR A 152 -17.82 2.98 17.23
C THR A 152 -19.19 3.33 16.65
N GLY A 153 -19.25 3.96 15.46
CA GLY A 153 -20.51 4.23 14.77
C GLY A 153 -21.33 5.38 15.38
N THR A 154 -20.76 6.16 16.30
CA THR A 154 -21.37 7.38 16.83
C THR A 154 -21.21 8.58 15.89
N SER A 155 -20.29 8.49 14.93
CA SER A 155 -20.19 9.39 13.77
C SER A 155 -21.06 8.81 12.63
N THR A 156 -21.69 9.67 11.86
CA THR A 156 -22.56 9.39 10.70
C THR A 156 -21.91 8.57 9.57
N ALA A 157 -21.23 7.48 9.94
CA ALA A 157 -20.54 6.56 9.04
C ALA A 157 -21.48 5.88 8.01
N ALA A 158 -22.81 5.89 8.26
CA ALA A 158 -23.78 5.41 7.30
C ALA A 158 -23.81 6.26 6.02
N GLY A 159 -23.70 7.60 6.14
CA GLY A 159 -23.61 8.49 4.98
C GLY A 159 -22.30 8.36 4.20
N ARG A 160 -21.17 8.10 4.88
CA ARG A 160 -19.87 7.95 4.21
C ARG A 160 -19.71 6.66 3.40
N LYS A 161 -20.44 5.58 3.76
CA LYS A 161 -20.43 4.36 2.94
C LYS A 161 -21.04 4.57 1.57
N ASP A 162 -22.09 5.40 1.51
CA ASP A 162 -22.74 5.73 0.24
C ASP A 162 -21.87 6.68 -0.58
N GLU A 163 -21.25 7.70 0.04
CA GLU A 163 -20.30 8.60 -0.61
C GLU A 163 -19.03 7.85 -1.10
N GLN A 164 -18.47 6.97 -0.30
CA GLN A 164 -17.32 6.16 -0.71
C GLN A 164 -17.68 5.21 -1.85
N LYS A 165 -18.88 4.63 -1.82
CA LYS A 165 -19.38 3.80 -2.91
C LYS A 165 -19.58 4.61 -4.18
N GLU A 166 -20.17 5.80 -4.09
CA GLU A 166 -20.33 6.70 -5.23
C GLU A 166 -18.99 7.12 -5.85
N VAL A 167 -17.97 7.42 -5.01
CA VAL A 167 -16.60 7.72 -5.49
C VAL A 167 -15.97 6.49 -6.15
N PHE A 168 -16.12 5.31 -5.56
CA PHE A 168 -15.58 4.06 -6.13
C PHE A 168 -16.26 3.72 -7.46
N ASP A 169 -17.59 3.80 -7.53
CA ASP A 169 -18.37 3.59 -8.75
C ASP A 169 -18.06 4.66 -9.83
N ALA A 170 -17.69 5.87 -9.42
CA ALA A 170 -17.26 6.93 -10.34
C ALA A 170 -15.84 6.67 -10.88
N MET A 171 -14.92 6.16 -10.05
CA MET A 171 -13.57 5.78 -10.45
C MET A 171 -13.58 4.57 -11.40
N GLU A 172 -14.43 3.57 -11.14
CA GLU A 172 -14.59 2.40 -11.99
C GLU A 172 -15.14 2.80 -13.36
N ARG A 173 -16.19 3.63 -13.42
CA ARG A 173 -16.73 4.21 -14.66
C ARG A 173 -15.72 5.06 -15.43
N ALA A 174 -14.87 5.81 -14.72
CA ALA A 174 -13.80 6.59 -15.36
C ALA A 174 -12.71 5.67 -15.95
N GLY A 175 -12.39 4.57 -15.27
CA GLY A 175 -11.49 3.55 -15.76
C GLY A 175 -12.01 2.87 -17.04
N ASP A 176 -13.28 2.47 -17.06
CA ASP A 176 -13.92 1.86 -18.23
C ASP A 176 -13.96 2.81 -19.43
N ASN A 177 -14.30 4.09 -19.21
CA ASN A 177 -14.28 5.12 -20.24
C ASN A 177 -12.87 5.35 -20.83
N LEU A 178 -11.83 5.26 -20.00
CA LEU A 178 -10.44 5.39 -20.45
C LEU A 178 -10.03 4.21 -21.31
N VAL A 179 -10.41 2.99 -20.94
CA VAL A 179 -10.13 1.77 -21.71
C VAL A 179 -10.82 1.86 -23.09
N GLU A 180 -12.10 2.24 -23.14
CA GLU A 180 -12.81 2.43 -24.41
C GLU A 180 -12.18 3.50 -25.31
N ALA A 181 -11.74 4.63 -24.69
CA ALA A 181 -11.06 5.70 -25.42
C ALA A 181 -9.73 5.24 -26.02
N VAL A 182 -8.95 4.46 -25.28
CA VAL A 182 -7.68 3.88 -25.75
C VAL A 182 -7.90 2.86 -26.88
N GLU A 183 -8.90 2.00 -26.76
CA GLU A 183 -9.22 1.04 -27.83
C GLU A 183 -9.73 1.72 -29.11
N LYS A 184 -10.53 2.77 -28.97
CA LYS A 184 -10.98 3.57 -30.10
C LYS A 184 -9.80 4.27 -30.79
N ALA A 185 -8.89 4.88 -30.04
CA ALA A 185 -7.71 5.52 -30.61
C ALA A 185 -6.79 4.52 -31.33
N LYS A 186 -6.63 3.29 -30.80
CA LYS A 186 -5.89 2.22 -31.48
C LYS A 186 -6.51 1.83 -32.82
N LYS A 187 -7.83 1.66 -32.88
CA LYS A 187 -8.55 1.34 -34.13
C LYS A 187 -8.43 2.45 -35.17
N GLU A 188 -8.54 3.71 -34.74
CA GLU A 188 -8.36 4.86 -35.64
C GLU A 188 -6.92 4.94 -36.18
N ALA A 189 -5.91 4.66 -35.37
CA ALA A 189 -4.51 4.63 -35.80
C ALA A 189 -4.20 3.47 -36.76
N GLU A 190 -4.90 2.34 -36.67
CA GLU A 190 -4.77 1.22 -37.59
C GLU A 190 -5.43 1.48 -38.93
N MET A 191 -6.53 2.25 -38.98
CA MET A 191 -7.22 2.63 -40.22
C MET A 191 -6.49 3.72 -41.03
N MET A 192 -5.52 4.41 -40.41
CA MET A 192 -4.71 5.45 -41.05
C MET A 192 -3.38 4.92 -41.63
N LYS A 193 -3.13 3.62 -41.56
CA LYS A 193 -1.98 2.93 -42.16
C LYS A 193 -2.36 2.24 -43.46
#